data_90365b9ca5e1d860b838bd8520737796
#
_entry.id   90365b9ca5e1d860b838bd8520737796
#
_cell.length_a   1.000
_cell.length_b   1.000
_cell.length_c   1.000
_cell.angle_alpha   90.00
_cell.angle_beta   90.00
_cell.angle_gamma   90.00
#
_symmetry.space_group_name_H-M   'P 1'
#
loop_
_entity.id
_entity.type
_entity.pdbx_description
1 polymer ?
#
loop_
_entity_poly.entity_id
_entity_poly.type
_entity_poly.pdbx_seq_one_letter_code
_entity_poly.pdbx_strand_id
1 'polypeptide(L)'
;MQRLLRAFALVLSASIALSAAPAAPQDDVALLKVRETVWRAWFDGDIKTLEQLVPPDTLVISASEKNWKHQSDILSSAAEFHTGGGKLLHLEFPRTEVQHFGDVAIIWSQYLLEIQENGKRSVSSGRVNEIFVFRDGHWTNPGWHTDSVHE
;
A
#
# COMPACT_ATOMS: atom_id res chain seq x y z
N MET A 1 -70.05 -36.59 -1.65
CA MET A 1 -69.55 -35.40 -0.90
C MET A 1 -68.05 -35.56 -0.75
N GLN A 2 -67.27 -34.97 -1.68
CA GLN A 2 -65.80 -35.02 -1.67
C GLN A 2 -65.26 -33.67 -1.14
N ARG A 3 -64.52 -33.72 -0.01
CA ARG A 3 -63.85 -32.56 0.55
C ARG A 3 -62.43 -32.47 -0.02
N LEU A 4 -62.20 -31.46 -0.85
CA LEU A 4 -60.88 -31.08 -1.34
C LEU A 4 -60.11 -30.32 -0.23
N LEU A 5 -59.06 -30.96 0.30
CA LEU A 5 -58.04 -30.25 1.12
C LEU A 5 -57.10 -29.52 0.16
N ARG A 6 -57.09 -28.16 0.25
CA ARG A 6 -56.07 -27.34 -0.39
C ARG A 6 -54.90 -27.14 0.60
N ALA A 7 -53.77 -27.76 0.28
CA ALA A 7 -52.54 -27.52 0.97
C ALA A 7 -51.95 -26.20 0.45
N PHE A 8 -51.82 -25.19 1.32
CA PHE A 8 -51.11 -23.93 1.05
C PHE A 8 -49.64 -24.18 1.37
N ALA A 9 -48.78 -24.26 0.37
CA ALA A 9 -47.33 -24.28 0.55
C ALA A 9 -46.83 -22.84 0.75
N LEU A 10 -46.36 -22.54 1.97
CA LEU A 10 -45.74 -21.26 2.33
C LEU A 10 -44.29 -21.31 1.87
N VAL A 11 -43.95 -20.64 0.76
CA VAL A 11 -42.57 -20.46 0.31
C VAL A 11 -41.92 -19.35 1.13
N LEU A 12 -41.07 -19.73 2.07
CA LEU A 12 -40.28 -18.80 2.88
C LEU A 12 -39.05 -18.33 2.05
N SER A 13 -39.16 -17.15 1.45
CA SER A 13 -38.03 -16.53 0.73
C SER A 13 -37.05 -15.94 1.75
N ALA A 14 -35.96 -16.63 2.02
CA ALA A 14 -34.84 -16.08 2.79
C ALA A 14 -34.08 -15.06 1.93
N SER A 15 -34.29 -13.77 2.18
CA SER A 15 -33.49 -12.71 1.59
C SER A 15 -32.12 -12.70 2.26
N ILE A 16 -31.09 -13.18 1.56
CA ILE A 16 -29.69 -13.02 1.98
C ILE A 16 -29.34 -11.56 1.72
N ALA A 17 -29.28 -10.76 2.79
CA ALA A 17 -28.70 -9.42 2.72
C ALA A 17 -27.20 -9.56 2.47
N LEU A 18 -26.78 -9.34 1.23
CA LEU A 18 -25.36 -9.22 0.88
C LEU A 18 -24.88 -7.91 1.52
N SER A 19 -24.13 -8.00 2.63
CA SER A 19 -23.49 -6.84 3.24
C SER A 19 -22.42 -6.35 2.27
N ALA A 20 -22.66 -5.22 1.61
CA ALA A 20 -21.66 -4.61 0.77
C ALA A 20 -20.48 -4.18 1.66
N ALA A 21 -19.26 -4.56 1.27
CA ALA A 21 -18.06 -4.03 1.91
C ALA A 21 -18.05 -2.49 1.78
N PRO A 22 -17.52 -1.78 2.78
CA PRO A 22 -17.41 -0.32 2.68
C PRO A 22 -16.59 0.05 1.46
N ALA A 23 -17.10 0.98 0.65
CA ALA A 23 -16.37 1.51 -0.50
C ALA A 23 -15.11 2.25 -0.03
N ALA A 24 -14.06 2.23 -0.87
CA ALA A 24 -12.84 2.98 -0.59
C ALA A 24 -13.14 4.47 -0.42
N PRO A 25 -12.52 5.15 0.55
CA PRO A 25 -12.60 6.60 0.67
C PRO A 25 -12.07 7.25 -0.60
N GLN A 26 -12.80 8.26 -1.10
CA GLN A 26 -12.32 9.12 -2.19
C GLN A 26 -11.46 10.28 -1.65
N ASP A 27 -11.16 10.27 -0.36
CA ASP A 27 -10.31 11.25 0.32
C ASP A 27 -8.84 10.81 0.24
N ASP A 28 -8.05 11.57 -0.51
CA ASP A 28 -6.64 11.32 -0.69
C ASP A 28 -5.80 11.55 0.58
N VAL A 29 -6.30 12.33 1.56
CA VAL A 29 -5.55 12.65 2.77
C VAL A 29 -5.18 11.39 3.56
N ALA A 30 -6.14 10.49 3.76
CA ALA A 30 -5.89 9.22 4.45
C ALA A 30 -4.94 8.31 3.67
N LEU A 31 -5.12 8.23 2.34
CA LEU A 31 -4.28 7.44 1.44
C LEU A 31 -2.83 7.95 1.44
N LEU A 32 -2.64 9.28 1.27
CA LEU A 32 -1.30 9.89 1.24
C LEU A 32 -0.58 9.78 2.59
N LYS A 33 -1.34 9.79 3.69
CA LYS A 33 -0.78 9.52 5.02
C LYS A 33 -0.27 8.08 5.13
N VAL A 34 -1.00 7.10 4.62
CA VAL A 34 -0.54 5.69 4.58
C VAL A 34 0.72 5.57 3.74
N ARG A 35 0.76 6.20 2.55
CA ARG A 35 1.95 6.25 1.71
C ARG A 35 3.17 6.77 2.48
N GLU A 36 3.05 7.93 3.11
CA GLU A 36 4.15 8.52 3.88
C GLU A 36 4.55 7.63 5.06
N THR A 37 3.59 6.97 5.71
CA THR A 37 3.85 6.02 6.79
C THR A 37 4.68 4.83 6.31
N VAL A 38 4.36 4.24 5.14
CA VAL A 38 5.15 3.13 4.56
C VAL A 38 6.60 3.55 4.31
N TRP A 39 6.80 4.71 3.68
CA TRP A 39 8.15 5.21 3.41
C TRP A 39 8.94 5.42 4.70
N ARG A 40 8.38 6.13 5.69
CA ARG A 40 9.06 6.39 6.97
C ARG A 40 9.33 5.11 7.75
N ALA A 41 8.36 4.19 7.82
CA ALA A 41 8.51 2.91 8.49
C ALA A 41 9.69 2.10 7.92
N TRP A 42 9.92 2.17 6.60
CA TRP A 42 11.06 1.51 5.99
C TRP A 42 12.40 2.08 6.49
N PHE A 43 12.55 3.39 6.50
CA PHE A 43 13.78 4.04 6.98
C PHE A 43 13.99 3.93 8.49
N ASP A 44 12.90 3.89 9.25
CA ASP A 44 12.93 3.74 10.71
C ASP A 44 13.12 2.28 11.17
N GLY A 45 13.07 1.32 10.24
CA GLY A 45 13.12 -0.10 10.55
C GLY A 45 11.91 -0.58 11.35
N ASP A 46 10.76 0.10 11.20
CA ASP A 46 9.50 -0.30 11.86
C ASP A 46 8.83 -1.46 11.11
N ILE A 47 9.39 -2.64 11.36
CA ILE A 47 8.96 -3.89 10.72
C ILE A 47 7.48 -4.17 10.99
N LYS A 48 6.99 -3.87 12.20
CA LYS A 48 5.60 -4.11 12.57
C LYS A 48 4.62 -3.28 11.72
N THR A 49 4.92 -2.01 11.51
CA THR A 49 4.11 -1.14 10.63
C THR A 49 4.20 -1.60 9.18
N LEU A 50 5.39 -2.00 8.71
CA LEU A 50 5.56 -2.53 7.35
C LEU A 50 4.76 -3.82 7.14
N GLU A 51 4.76 -4.77 8.07
CA GLU A 51 3.96 -6.00 7.98
C GLU A 51 2.45 -5.73 7.86
N GLN A 52 1.97 -4.65 8.46
CA GLN A 52 0.56 -4.26 8.39
C GLN A 52 0.17 -3.58 7.08
N LEU A 53 1.07 -2.77 6.53
CA LEU A 53 0.78 -1.91 5.38
C LEU A 53 1.28 -2.47 4.04
N VAL A 54 2.26 -3.35 4.07
CA VAL A 54 2.86 -4.01 2.90
C VAL A 54 2.50 -5.49 2.98
N PRO A 55 1.51 -5.97 2.22
CA PRO A 55 1.00 -7.33 2.34
C PRO A 55 1.99 -8.40 1.80
N PRO A 56 1.82 -9.70 2.17
CA PRO A 56 2.74 -10.77 1.77
C PRO A 56 2.90 -10.98 0.26
N ASP A 57 1.88 -10.63 -0.53
CA ASP A 57 1.86 -10.73 -1.99
C ASP A 57 2.46 -9.50 -2.69
N THR A 58 3.13 -8.62 -1.95
CA THR A 58 3.78 -7.41 -2.48
C THR A 58 4.85 -7.74 -3.52
N LEU A 59 4.85 -6.93 -4.59
CA LEU A 59 5.83 -6.98 -5.66
C LEU A 59 6.41 -5.59 -5.92
N VAL A 60 7.75 -5.50 -5.91
CA VAL A 60 8.47 -4.24 -6.04
C VAL A 60 9.53 -4.31 -7.14
N ILE A 61 9.63 -3.22 -7.90
CA ILE A 61 10.69 -2.98 -8.87
C ILE A 61 11.41 -1.70 -8.45
N SER A 62 12.73 -1.79 -8.26
CA SER A 62 13.57 -0.64 -7.92
C SER A 62 14.55 -0.33 -9.05
N ALA A 63 14.79 0.94 -9.30
CA ALA A 63 15.58 1.44 -10.44
C ALA A 63 16.98 0.86 -10.56
N SER A 64 17.61 0.51 -9.46
CA SER A 64 19.00 0.04 -9.42
C SER A 64 19.14 -1.48 -9.28
N GLU A 65 18.03 -2.21 -9.25
CA GLU A 65 18.03 -3.63 -8.94
C GLU A 65 17.56 -4.49 -10.10
N LYS A 66 18.22 -5.62 -10.31
CA LYS A 66 17.86 -6.56 -11.38
C LYS A 66 16.71 -7.48 -11.02
N ASN A 67 16.53 -7.74 -9.73
CA ASN A 67 15.54 -8.68 -9.22
C ASN A 67 14.32 -7.92 -8.67
N TRP A 68 13.17 -8.49 -8.86
CA TRP A 68 11.96 -8.04 -8.19
C TRP A 68 12.02 -8.44 -6.73
N LYS A 69 11.48 -7.58 -5.87
CA LYS A 69 11.44 -7.79 -4.42
C LYS A 69 10.04 -8.15 -3.96
N HIS A 70 9.98 -8.97 -2.92
CA HIS A 70 8.78 -9.32 -2.19
C HIS A 70 8.78 -8.69 -0.79
N GLN A 71 7.68 -8.83 -0.05
CA GLN A 71 7.56 -8.30 1.32
C GLN A 71 8.78 -8.66 2.17
N SER A 72 9.20 -9.94 2.19
CA SER A 72 10.34 -10.40 3.00
C SER A 72 11.64 -9.64 2.71
N ASP A 73 11.88 -9.30 1.43
CA ASP A 73 13.07 -8.53 1.02
C ASP A 73 12.97 -7.08 1.50
N ILE A 74 11.75 -6.51 1.49
CA ILE A 74 11.48 -5.15 1.99
C ILE A 74 11.71 -5.08 3.49
N LEU A 75 11.19 -6.04 4.26
CA LEU A 75 11.37 -6.10 5.71
C LEU A 75 12.84 -6.29 6.08
N SER A 76 13.56 -7.20 5.40
CA SER A 76 14.99 -7.45 5.61
C SER A 76 15.81 -6.19 5.33
N SER A 77 15.60 -5.55 4.17
CA SER A 77 16.35 -4.35 3.81
C SER A 77 16.07 -3.15 4.73
N ALA A 78 14.85 -2.99 5.21
CA ALA A 78 14.52 -1.97 6.21
C ALA A 78 15.26 -2.21 7.54
N ALA A 79 15.24 -3.45 8.03
CA ALA A 79 15.97 -3.85 9.24
C ALA A 79 17.48 -3.64 9.08
N GLU A 80 18.07 -4.05 7.95
CA GLU A 80 19.48 -3.88 7.64
C GLU A 80 19.91 -2.41 7.59
N PHE A 81 19.11 -1.55 6.89
CA PHE A 81 19.37 -0.11 6.82
C PHE A 81 19.39 0.50 8.23
N HIS A 82 18.36 0.23 9.03
CA HIS A 82 18.24 0.79 10.38
C HIS A 82 19.34 0.29 11.32
N THR A 83 19.59 -1.04 11.35
CA THR A 83 20.65 -1.62 12.23
C THR A 83 22.06 -1.24 11.79
N GLY A 84 22.27 -0.94 10.51
CA GLY A 84 23.48 -0.36 9.95
C GLY A 84 23.71 1.12 10.31
N GLY A 85 22.79 1.73 11.09
CA GLY A 85 22.86 3.15 11.48
C GLY A 85 22.39 4.11 10.40
N GLY A 86 21.68 3.62 9.39
CA GLY A 86 21.01 4.43 8.39
C GLY A 86 19.98 5.37 9.01
N LYS A 87 19.83 6.56 8.46
CA LYS A 87 18.89 7.58 8.93
C LYS A 87 18.25 8.30 7.75
N LEU A 88 16.94 8.48 7.81
CA LEU A 88 16.21 9.40 6.96
C LEU A 88 16.43 10.83 7.48
N LEU A 89 16.98 11.71 6.66
CA LEU A 89 17.19 13.10 6.99
C LEU A 89 16.10 14.01 6.38
N HIS A 90 15.69 13.70 5.15
CA HIS A 90 14.63 14.43 4.45
C HIS A 90 13.86 13.47 3.53
N LEU A 91 12.54 13.66 3.46
CA LEU A 91 11.65 13.00 2.52
C LEU A 91 10.59 14.00 2.07
N GLU A 92 10.52 14.23 0.78
CA GLU A 92 9.55 15.12 0.16
C GLU A 92 8.98 14.48 -1.12
N PHE A 93 7.73 14.81 -1.43
CA PHE A 93 7.08 14.46 -2.68
C PHE A 93 6.63 15.73 -3.38
N PRO A 94 7.52 16.37 -4.17
CA PRO A 94 7.27 17.68 -4.79
C PRO A 94 6.08 17.69 -5.73
N ARG A 95 5.77 16.55 -6.32
CA ARG A 95 4.61 16.35 -7.17
C ARG A 95 3.96 15.01 -6.87
N THR A 96 2.64 15.02 -6.74
CA THR A 96 1.81 13.81 -6.52
C THR A 96 0.51 13.93 -7.31
N GLU A 97 0.15 12.88 -8.02
CA GLU A 97 -1.13 12.70 -8.72
C GLU A 97 -1.74 11.37 -8.24
N VAL A 98 -3.04 11.35 -7.99
CA VAL A 98 -3.76 10.15 -7.54
C VAL A 98 -4.83 9.77 -8.55
N GLN A 99 -4.95 8.49 -8.85
CA GLN A 99 -6.01 7.93 -9.67
C GLN A 99 -6.72 6.82 -8.91
N HIS A 100 -8.04 6.85 -8.86
CA HIS A 100 -8.88 5.85 -8.21
C HIS A 100 -9.57 4.93 -9.20
N PHE A 101 -9.57 3.62 -8.91
CA PHE A 101 -10.23 2.56 -9.68
C PHE A 101 -10.97 1.64 -8.71
N GLY A 102 -12.12 2.08 -8.21
CA GLY A 102 -12.85 1.37 -7.16
C GLY A 102 -12.04 1.32 -5.88
N ASP A 103 -11.71 0.11 -5.41
CA ASP A 103 -10.91 -0.10 -4.20
C ASP A 103 -9.40 -0.03 -4.44
N VAL A 104 -8.97 0.35 -5.63
CA VAL A 104 -7.57 0.52 -5.99
C VAL A 104 -7.28 1.99 -6.23
N ALA A 105 -6.16 2.48 -5.69
CA ALA A 105 -5.59 3.77 -6.03
C ALA A 105 -4.16 3.59 -6.57
N ILE A 106 -3.82 4.38 -7.59
CA ILE A 106 -2.45 4.49 -8.09
C ILE A 106 -1.97 5.90 -7.78
N ILE A 107 -0.84 5.98 -7.08
CA ILE A 107 -0.18 7.25 -6.78
C ILE A 107 1.05 7.38 -7.69
N TRP A 108 1.13 8.49 -8.41
CA TRP A 108 2.26 8.88 -9.22
C TRP A 108 2.96 10.05 -8.54
N SER A 109 4.22 9.88 -8.15
CA SER A 109 4.96 10.93 -7.45
C SER A 109 6.36 11.15 -7.99
N GLN A 110 6.84 12.37 -7.81
CA GLN A 110 8.27 12.64 -7.73
C GLN A 110 8.66 12.55 -6.26
N TYR A 111 9.86 12.03 -5.98
CA TYR A 111 10.41 12.03 -4.63
C TYR A 111 11.76 12.72 -4.57
N LEU A 112 12.03 13.35 -3.44
CA LEU A 112 13.34 13.85 -3.04
C LEU A 112 13.67 13.25 -1.67
N LEU A 113 14.81 12.60 -1.60
CA LEU A 113 15.24 11.81 -0.46
C LEU A 113 16.65 12.21 -0.05
N GLU A 114 16.87 12.55 1.23
CA GLU A 114 18.19 12.68 1.84
C GLU A 114 18.32 11.64 2.95
N ILE A 115 19.36 10.83 2.86
CA ILE A 115 19.70 9.83 3.88
C ILE A 115 21.12 10.00 4.36
N GLN A 116 21.40 9.48 5.55
CA GLN A 116 22.75 9.26 6.05
C GLN A 116 22.97 7.78 6.25
N GLU A 117 24.04 7.27 5.70
CA GLU A 117 24.45 5.87 5.82
C GLU A 117 25.96 5.81 5.98
N ASN A 118 26.46 5.04 6.95
CA ASN A 118 27.90 4.94 7.26
C ASN A 118 28.59 6.33 7.47
N GLY A 119 27.85 7.28 8.07
CA GLY A 119 28.33 8.64 8.30
C GLY A 119 28.33 9.55 7.08
N LYS A 120 27.97 9.03 5.90
CA LYS A 120 27.91 9.82 4.65
C LYS A 120 26.45 10.19 4.33
N ARG A 121 26.25 11.43 3.91
CA ARG A 121 24.97 11.90 3.39
C ARG A 121 24.91 11.68 1.88
N SER A 122 23.73 11.29 1.42
CA SER A 122 23.41 11.21 0.00
C SER A 122 22.01 11.76 -0.25
N VAL A 123 21.88 12.42 -1.41
CA VAL A 123 20.59 12.93 -1.90
C VAL A 123 20.27 12.16 -3.17
N SER A 124 19.04 11.71 -3.28
CA SER A 124 18.50 11.07 -4.48
C SER A 124 17.13 11.63 -4.82
N SER A 125 16.81 11.65 -6.09
CA SER A 125 15.51 12.02 -6.61
C SER A 125 15.09 11.06 -7.71
N GLY A 126 13.80 10.95 -7.91
CA GLY A 126 13.26 10.07 -8.94
C GLY A 126 11.75 10.16 -9.02
N ARG A 127 11.18 9.17 -9.70
CA ARG A 127 9.73 9.00 -9.79
C ARG A 127 9.35 7.68 -9.15
N VAL A 128 8.14 7.64 -8.62
CA VAL A 128 7.55 6.43 -8.08
C VAL A 128 6.10 6.33 -8.51
N ASN A 129 5.69 5.16 -8.93
CA ASN A 129 4.28 4.80 -8.97
C ASN A 129 4.02 3.71 -7.94
N GLU A 130 2.97 3.92 -7.15
CA GLU A 130 2.61 3.07 -6.03
C GLU A 130 1.16 2.62 -6.19
N ILE A 131 0.91 1.35 -5.93
CA ILE A 131 -0.43 0.76 -5.96
C ILE A 131 -0.90 0.62 -4.53
N PHE A 132 -2.09 1.15 -4.25
CA PHE A 132 -2.76 0.96 -2.97
C PHE A 132 -4.08 0.24 -3.18
N VAL A 133 -4.42 -0.65 -2.24
CA VAL A 133 -5.68 -1.39 -2.24
C VAL A 133 -6.40 -1.14 -0.91
N PHE A 134 -7.65 -0.70 -0.99
CA PHE A 134 -8.52 -0.57 0.18
C PHE A 134 -9.20 -1.90 0.46
N ARG A 135 -8.88 -2.51 1.59
CA ARG A 135 -9.44 -3.79 1.99
C ARG A 135 -9.63 -3.81 3.50
N ASP A 136 -10.75 -4.36 3.96
CA ASP A 136 -11.05 -4.47 5.39
C ASP A 136 -10.99 -3.14 6.16
N GLY A 137 -11.37 -2.04 5.49
CA GLY A 137 -11.46 -0.71 6.08
C GLY A 137 -10.14 0.08 6.12
N HIS A 138 -9.08 -0.40 5.50
CA HIS A 138 -7.79 0.30 5.46
C HIS A 138 -7.06 0.14 4.11
N TRP A 139 -6.14 1.07 3.83
CA TRP A 139 -5.27 1.02 2.68
C TRP A 139 -4.03 0.19 2.96
N THR A 140 -3.64 -0.66 2.00
CA THR A 140 -2.37 -1.40 1.97
C THR A 140 -1.62 -1.10 0.69
N ASN A 141 -0.29 -1.29 0.69
CA ASN A 141 0.58 -1.02 -0.46
C ASN A 141 1.16 -2.33 -1.04
N PRO A 142 0.43 -3.05 -1.92
CA PRO A 142 0.88 -4.32 -2.50
C PRO A 142 1.93 -4.17 -3.60
N GLY A 143 2.35 -2.96 -3.95
CA GLY A 143 3.39 -2.84 -4.96
C GLY A 143 3.76 -1.42 -5.32
N TRP A 144 5.01 -1.28 -5.80
CA TRP A 144 5.49 -0.02 -6.35
C TRP A 144 6.64 -0.23 -7.33
N HIS A 145 6.88 0.78 -8.14
CA HIS A 145 8.03 0.88 -9.00
C HIS A 145 8.70 2.25 -8.81
N THR A 146 9.99 2.25 -8.54
CA THR A 146 10.79 3.47 -8.48
C THR A 146 11.76 3.53 -9.65
N ASP A 147 11.98 4.73 -10.20
CA ASP A 147 13.09 5.02 -11.05
C ASP A 147 13.94 6.19 -10.48
N SER A 148 15.17 6.32 -10.93
CA SER A 148 16.01 7.47 -10.63
C SER A 148 16.06 8.39 -11.86
N VAL A 149 15.93 9.69 -11.61
CA VAL A 149 16.19 10.72 -12.63
C VAL A 149 17.65 11.12 -12.48
N HIS A 150 18.47 10.74 -13.45
CA HIS A 150 19.85 11.23 -13.56
C HIS A 150 19.78 12.54 -14.35
N GLU A 151 20.20 13.63 -13.74
CA GLU A 151 20.50 14.88 -14.46
C GLU A 151 21.82 14.79 -15.19
#